data_ec4ea48476e66e1ac79795271b9992ca
#
_entry.id   ec4ea48476e66e1ac79795271b9992ca
#
_cell.length_a   1.000
_cell.length_b   1.000
_cell.length_c   1.000
_cell.angle_alpha   90.00
_cell.angle_beta   90.00
_cell.angle_gamma   90.00
#
_symmetry.space_group_name_H-M   'P 1'
#
loop_
_entity.id
_entity.type
_entity.pdbx_description
1 polymer ?
#
loop_
_entity_poly.entity_id
_entity_poly.type
_entity_poly.pdbx_seq_one_letter_code
_entity_poly.pdbx_strand_id
1 'polypeptide(L)'
;MQSDVLALPDVLQGRFDVVFTSWGALIWLGDLERWAQVIAHFLKPGGTFYIAEFHPYAFLLADDAASESLRIGYPYFQYGRPQRFDEPGDYADPEAKTQHSVTFEWNHGFAEILDPLLRNGLRLESLHEFPHTIVGLPFPFLEVCEDGLQRVKGHHEDFPLSFSLKMTKEG
;
A
#
# COMPACT_ATOMS: atom_id res chain seq x y z
N MET A 1 -2.02 -20.86 -7.87
CA MET A 1 -3.12 -20.30 -8.70
C MET A 1 -2.72 -18.89 -9.09
N GLN A 2 -2.84 -18.53 -10.36
CA GLN A 2 -2.66 -17.16 -10.83
C GLN A 2 -4.05 -16.60 -11.15
N SER A 3 -4.39 -15.45 -10.57
CA SER A 3 -5.67 -14.77 -10.76
C SER A 3 -5.51 -13.28 -10.47
N ASP A 4 -6.37 -12.47 -11.07
CA ASP A 4 -6.61 -11.11 -10.60
C ASP A 4 -7.21 -11.18 -9.19
N VAL A 5 -6.66 -10.40 -8.26
CA VAL A 5 -7.12 -10.36 -6.87
C VAL A 5 -8.58 -9.90 -6.75
N LEU A 6 -9.02 -9.00 -7.62
CA LEU A 6 -10.40 -8.49 -7.62
C LEU A 6 -11.42 -9.51 -8.16
N ALA A 7 -10.96 -10.50 -8.94
CA ALA A 7 -11.75 -11.63 -9.44
C ALA A 7 -11.56 -12.91 -8.63
N LEU A 8 -10.82 -12.87 -7.52
CA LEU A 8 -10.49 -14.05 -6.72
C LEU A 8 -11.72 -14.87 -6.26
N PRO A 9 -12.88 -14.28 -5.90
CA PRO A 9 -14.08 -15.03 -5.53
C PRO A 9 -14.61 -15.96 -6.63
N ASP A 10 -14.26 -15.73 -7.89
CA ASP A 10 -14.72 -16.56 -9.01
C ASP A 10 -13.92 -17.87 -9.15
N VAL A 11 -12.73 -17.92 -8.57
CA VAL A 11 -11.77 -19.03 -8.76
C VAL A 11 -11.29 -19.68 -7.46
N LEU A 12 -11.49 -19.05 -6.31
CA LEU A 12 -11.15 -19.57 -4.99
C LEU A 12 -12.40 -19.79 -4.15
N GLN A 13 -12.47 -20.92 -3.48
CA GLN A 13 -13.57 -21.26 -2.59
C GLN A 13 -13.11 -21.30 -1.12
N GLY A 14 -14.06 -21.09 -0.22
CA GLY A 14 -13.81 -21.19 1.22
C GLY A 14 -13.71 -19.83 1.90
N ARG A 15 -13.54 -19.88 3.22
CA ARG A 15 -13.37 -18.71 4.07
C ARG A 15 -12.25 -18.95 5.07
N PHE A 16 -11.57 -17.89 5.46
CA PHE A 16 -10.36 -17.92 6.26
C PHE A 16 -10.55 -17.18 7.59
N ASP A 17 -9.79 -17.59 8.58
CA ASP A 17 -9.75 -16.92 9.88
C ASP A 17 -8.96 -15.61 9.80
N VAL A 18 -8.02 -15.54 8.85
CA VAL A 18 -7.17 -14.36 8.61
C VAL A 18 -7.06 -14.10 7.11
N VAL A 19 -7.24 -12.85 6.72
CA VAL A 19 -6.88 -12.32 5.39
C VAL A 19 -5.83 -11.23 5.61
N PHE A 20 -4.77 -11.27 4.82
CA PHE A 20 -3.63 -10.37 4.94
C PHE A 20 -3.30 -9.68 3.62
N THR A 21 -3.08 -8.38 3.68
CA THR A 21 -2.50 -7.60 2.57
C THR A 21 -1.13 -7.07 3.02
N SER A 22 -0.12 -7.23 2.17
CA SER A 22 1.25 -6.81 2.49
C SER A 22 1.71 -5.62 1.64
N TRP A 23 2.89 -5.18 1.93
CA TRP A 23 3.58 -4.00 1.40
C TRP A 23 3.49 -3.83 -0.12
N GLY A 24 3.15 -2.62 -0.55
CA GLY A 24 3.13 -2.22 -1.95
C GLY A 24 1.96 -2.82 -2.75
N ALA A 25 0.90 -3.30 -2.10
CA ALA A 25 -0.23 -3.90 -2.79
C ALA A 25 -1.28 -2.87 -3.25
N LEU A 26 -1.62 -1.90 -2.40
CA LEU A 26 -2.72 -0.99 -2.68
C LEU A 26 -2.45 -0.05 -3.85
N ILE A 27 -1.21 0.31 -4.08
CA ILE A 27 -0.78 1.18 -5.18
C ILE A 27 -1.16 0.64 -6.56
N TRP A 28 -1.34 -0.68 -6.69
CA TRP A 28 -1.72 -1.36 -7.94
C TRP A 28 -3.23 -1.53 -8.13
N LEU A 29 -4.04 -1.15 -7.14
CA LEU A 29 -5.48 -1.41 -7.13
C LEU A 29 -6.27 -0.11 -7.39
N GLY A 30 -6.94 -0.02 -8.52
CA GLY A 30 -7.79 1.13 -8.85
C GLY A 30 -9.19 1.09 -8.23
N ASP A 31 -9.62 -0.06 -7.68
CA ASP A 31 -10.95 -0.27 -7.12
C ASP A 31 -10.87 -0.86 -5.71
N LEU A 32 -10.74 0.00 -4.69
CA LEU A 32 -10.70 -0.42 -3.30
C LEU A 32 -12.07 -0.85 -2.75
N GLU A 33 -13.17 -0.46 -3.37
CA GLU A 33 -14.48 -0.99 -3.00
C GLU A 33 -14.56 -2.49 -3.33
N ARG A 34 -14.14 -2.87 -4.55
CA ARG A 34 -14.09 -4.28 -4.93
C ARG A 34 -13.08 -5.08 -4.10
N TRP A 35 -11.92 -4.52 -3.81
CA TRP A 35 -10.92 -5.11 -2.92
C TRP A 35 -11.49 -5.39 -1.52
N ALA A 36 -12.20 -4.44 -0.91
CA ALA A 36 -12.84 -4.63 0.39
C ALA A 36 -13.92 -5.72 0.37
N GLN A 37 -14.71 -5.80 -0.72
CA GLN A 37 -15.67 -6.88 -0.92
C GLN A 37 -15.00 -8.25 -0.97
N VAL A 38 -13.86 -8.37 -1.66
CA VAL A 38 -13.08 -9.62 -1.73
C VAL A 38 -12.59 -10.03 -0.34
N ILE A 39 -12.06 -9.08 0.45
CA ILE A 39 -11.63 -9.35 1.83
C ILE A 39 -12.82 -9.84 2.67
N ALA A 40 -13.92 -9.12 2.63
CA ALA A 40 -15.13 -9.48 3.38
C ALA A 40 -15.70 -10.85 2.93
N HIS A 41 -15.64 -11.17 1.64
CA HIS A 41 -16.06 -12.47 1.11
C HIS A 41 -15.27 -13.62 1.72
N PHE A 42 -13.94 -13.47 1.81
CA PHE A 42 -13.05 -14.54 2.26
C PHE A 42 -12.90 -14.62 3.79
N LEU A 43 -13.32 -13.64 4.55
CA LEU A 43 -13.29 -13.73 5.99
C LEU A 43 -14.48 -14.52 6.55
N LYS A 44 -14.22 -15.38 7.51
CA LYS A 44 -15.28 -15.92 8.40
C LYS A 44 -15.82 -14.81 9.30
N PRO A 45 -17.07 -14.91 9.80
CA PRO A 45 -17.53 -14.08 10.89
C PRO A 45 -16.56 -14.15 12.08
N GLY A 46 -16.16 -13.00 12.63
CA GLY A 46 -15.12 -12.89 13.65
C GLY A 46 -13.68 -13.05 13.15
N GLY A 47 -13.48 -13.28 11.87
CA GLY A 47 -12.15 -13.37 11.24
C GLY A 47 -11.44 -12.02 11.19
N THR A 48 -10.12 -12.07 11.15
CA THR A 48 -9.25 -10.89 11.19
C THR A 48 -8.77 -10.52 9.79
N PHE A 49 -8.95 -9.27 9.41
CA PHE A 49 -8.19 -8.63 8.34
C PHE A 49 -7.01 -7.86 8.95
N TYR A 50 -5.83 -8.05 8.37
CA TYR A 50 -4.64 -7.29 8.74
C TYR A 50 -3.95 -6.77 7.48
N ILE A 51 -3.49 -5.53 7.52
CA ILE A 51 -2.66 -4.94 6.47
C ILE A 51 -1.47 -4.24 7.11
N ALA A 52 -0.30 -4.40 6.48
CA ALA A 52 0.88 -3.57 6.69
C ALA A 52 1.27 -3.00 5.33
N GLU A 53 1.32 -1.66 5.23
CA GLU A 53 1.46 -0.99 3.94
C GLU A 53 2.25 0.32 4.10
N PHE A 54 2.73 0.83 2.98
CA PHE A 54 3.31 2.17 2.92
C PHE A 54 2.24 3.21 3.23
N HIS A 55 2.64 4.22 4.01
CA HIS A 55 1.73 5.27 4.39
C HIS A 55 1.38 6.14 3.17
N PRO A 56 0.11 6.51 2.96
CA PRO A 56 -0.30 7.37 1.84
C PRO A 56 0.51 8.67 1.73
N TYR A 57 1.03 9.16 2.84
CA TYR A 57 1.85 10.36 2.88
C TYR A 57 3.22 10.16 2.22
N ALA A 58 3.80 8.96 2.29
CA ALA A 58 5.08 8.66 1.66
C ALA A 58 5.04 8.84 0.13
N PHE A 59 3.91 8.52 -0.48
CA PHE A 59 3.69 8.66 -1.92
C PHE A 59 3.44 10.12 -2.40
N LEU A 60 3.39 11.08 -1.49
CA LEU A 60 3.37 12.51 -1.86
C LEU A 60 4.74 13.04 -2.21
N LEU A 61 5.78 12.40 -1.67
CA LEU A 61 7.14 12.92 -1.76
C LEU A 61 7.70 12.69 -3.15
N ALA A 62 8.37 13.72 -3.69
CA ALA A 62 9.04 13.60 -4.97
C ALA A 62 10.21 12.63 -4.88
N ASP A 63 10.34 11.79 -5.89
CA ASP A 63 11.34 10.72 -6.03
C ASP A 63 12.52 11.11 -6.93
N ASP A 64 12.63 12.40 -7.31
CA ASP A 64 13.72 12.83 -8.16
C ASP A 64 15.07 12.71 -7.43
N ALA A 65 15.98 11.96 -8.05
CA ALA A 65 17.31 11.66 -7.49
C ALA A 65 18.19 12.90 -7.29
N ALA A 66 17.80 14.05 -7.84
CA ALA A 66 18.56 15.31 -7.73
C ALA A 66 18.22 16.09 -6.45
N SER A 67 17.17 15.71 -5.72
CA SER A 67 16.69 16.43 -4.55
C SER A 67 17.01 15.68 -3.26
N GLU A 68 17.86 16.25 -2.41
CA GLU A 68 18.07 15.78 -1.03
C GLU A 68 17.05 16.37 -0.05
N SER A 69 16.15 17.24 -0.52
CA SER A 69 15.14 17.89 0.29
C SER A 69 13.77 17.27 0.09
N LEU A 70 13.02 17.12 1.15
CA LEU A 70 11.62 16.69 1.09
C LEU A 70 10.81 17.71 0.30
N ARG A 71 10.13 17.24 -0.74
CA ARG A 71 9.30 18.07 -1.62
C ARG A 71 8.06 17.28 -2.01
N ILE A 72 6.91 17.93 -1.98
CA ILE A 72 5.69 17.35 -2.51
C ILE A 72 5.80 17.30 -4.05
N GLY A 73 5.77 16.11 -4.61
CA GLY A 73 5.82 15.84 -6.04
C GLY A 73 4.49 15.36 -6.62
N TYR A 74 3.66 14.73 -5.78
CA TYR A 74 2.45 14.06 -6.20
C TYR A 74 1.22 14.48 -5.38
N PRO A 75 0.00 14.44 -5.96
CA PRO A 75 -1.20 14.81 -5.23
C PRO A 75 -1.64 13.73 -4.24
N TYR A 76 -2.08 14.12 -3.04
CA TYR A 76 -2.71 13.21 -2.09
C TYR A 76 -4.09 12.74 -2.57
N PHE A 77 -4.88 13.66 -3.12
CA PHE A 77 -6.22 13.37 -3.61
C PHE A 77 -6.19 13.08 -5.10
N GLN A 78 -6.26 11.81 -5.45
CA GLN A 78 -6.26 11.38 -6.86
C GLN A 78 -7.65 11.11 -7.41
N TYR A 79 -8.64 10.89 -6.54
CA TYR A 79 -10.04 10.64 -6.92
C TYR A 79 -10.18 9.51 -7.96
N GLY A 80 -9.50 8.40 -7.73
CA GLY A 80 -9.51 7.24 -8.61
C GLY A 80 -8.74 7.41 -9.93
N ARG A 81 -8.00 8.51 -10.11
CA ARG A 81 -7.17 8.73 -11.31
C ARG A 81 -5.76 8.21 -11.06
N PRO A 82 -5.27 7.22 -11.84
CA PRO A 82 -3.91 6.74 -11.68
C PRO A 82 -2.89 7.77 -12.15
N GLN A 83 -1.71 7.70 -11.56
CA GLN A 83 -0.50 8.27 -12.13
C GLN A 83 0.08 7.28 -13.13
N ARG A 84 0.58 7.78 -14.25
CA ARG A 84 1.26 6.98 -15.27
C ARG A 84 2.76 7.19 -15.14
N PHE A 85 3.47 6.09 -14.95
CA PHE A 85 4.92 6.06 -15.00
C PHE A 85 5.38 5.30 -16.24
N ASP A 86 6.58 5.62 -16.71
CA ASP A 86 7.20 4.97 -17.87
C ASP A 86 8.71 4.86 -17.57
N GLU A 87 9.02 3.89 -16.73
CA GLU A 87 10.37 3.68 -16.21
C GLU A 87 10.89 2.32 -16.66
N PRO A 88 11.99 2.28 -17.42
CA PRO A 88 12.63 1.02 -17.74
C PRO A 88 13.33 0.47 -16.50
N GLY A 89 13.29 -0.84 -16.34
CA GLY A 89 13.91 -1.53 -15.22
C GLY A 89 12.91 -2.23 -14.32
N ASP A 90 13.42 -2.76 -13.23
CA ASP A 90 12.65 -3.44 -12.19
C ASP A 90 13.23 -3.04 -10.85
N TYR A 91 12.43 -2.92 -9.81
CA TYR A 91 12.90 -2.53 -8.47
C TYR A 91 13.86 -3.58 -7.86
N ALA A 92 13.77 -4.84 -8.27
CA ALA A 92 14.64 -5.92 -7.83
C ALA A 92 15.92 -6.03 -8.67
N ASP A 93 15.89 -5.56 -9.94
CA ASP A 93 17.04 -5.52 -10.85
C ASP A 93 16.95 -4.24 -11.71
N PRO A 94 17.54 -3.13 -11.27
CA PRO A 94 17.51 -1.86 -12.01
C PRO A 94 18.15 -1.92 -13.42
N GLU A 95 19.01 -2.92 -13.69
CA GLU A 95 19.63 -3.13 -15.00
C GLU A 95 18.76 -4.00 -15.93
N ALA A 96 17.67 -4.57 -15.42
CA ALA A 96 16.75 -5.38 -16.20
C ALA A 96 16.10 -4.55 -17.32
N LYS A 97 16.09 -5.11 -18.52
CA LYS A 97 15.39 -4.51 -19.67
C LYS A 97 13.97 -5.06 -19.72
N THR A 98 13.04 -4.33 -19.13
CA THR A 98 11.62 -4.66 -19.21
C THR A 98 11.05 -4.34 -20.60
N GLN A 99 10.19 -5.23 -21.13
CA GLN A 99 9.50 -5.00 -22.41
C GLN A 99 8.29 -4.06 -22.25
N HIS A 100 7.74 -3.99 -21.05
CA HIS A 100 6.59 -3.16 -20.68
C HIS A 100 7.00 -2.29 -19.50
N SER A 101 7.33 -1.04 -19.77
CA SER A 101 7.81 -0.04 -18.78
C SER A 101 6.69 0.84 -18.24
N VAL A 102 5.51 0.83 -18.87
CA VAL A 102 4.39 1.67 -18.45
C VAL A 102 3.63 1.02 -17.32
N THR A 103 3.55 1.72 -16.18
CA THR A 103 2.71 1.36 -15.04
C THR A 103 1.68 2.43 -14.75
N PHE A 104 0.62 2.04 -14.05
CA PHE A 104 -0.40 2.91 -13.51
C PHE A 104 -0.50 2.66 -12.02
N GLU A 105 -0.41 3.72 -11.24
CA GLU A 105 -0.35 3.66 -9.78
C GLU A 105 -1.36 4.60 -9.15
N TRP A 106 -1.98 4.15 -8.07
CA TRP A 106 -2.99 4.91 -7.32
C TRP A 106 -2.48 5.20 -5.91
N ASN A 107 -2.37 6.47 -5.55
CA ASN A 107 -2.20 6.83 -4.15
C ASN A 107 -3.59 6.94 -3.49
N HIS A 108 -3.82 6.11 -2.50
CA HIS A 108 -5.09 6.08 -1.77
C HIS A 108 -4.93 6.70 -0.39
N GLY A 109 -5.69 7.77 -0.12
CA GLY A 109 -5.78 8.32 1.23
C GLY A 109 -6.50 7.37 2.20
N PHE A 110 -6.35 7.60 3.51
CA PHE A 110 -6.99 6.73 4.51
C PHE A 110 -8.50 6.62 4.38
N ALA A 111 -9.20 7.67 3.96
CA ALA A 111 -10.64 7.59 3.72
C ALA A 111 -10.97 6.58 2.60
N GLU A 112 -10.18 6.57 1.52
CA GLU A 112 -10.36 5.63 0.42
C GLU A 112 -10.05 4.19 0.82
N ILE A 113 -9.15 3.98 1.79
CA ILE A 113 -8.80 2.66 2.31
C ILE A 113 -9.83 2.18 3.35
N LEU A 114 -10.20 3.02 4.31
CA LEU A 114 -11.02 2.64 5.46
C LEU A 114 -12.50 2.53 5.13
N ASP A 115 -13.07 3.51 4.41
CA ASP A 115 -14.49 3.56 4.15
C ASP A 115 -15.05 2.31 3.44
N PRO A 116 -14.38 1.76 2.40
CA PRO A 116 -14.82 0.51 1.79
C PRO A 116 -14.81 -0.67 2.75
N LEU A 117 -13.79 -0.80 3.59
CA LEU A 117 -13.69 -1.88 4.57
C LEU A 117 -14.82 -1.80 5.60
N LEU A 118 -15.07 -0.60 6.13
CA LEU A 118 -16.16 -0.35 7.10
C LEU A 118 -17.54 -0.64 6.48
N ARG A 119 -17.79 -0.16 5.24
CA ARG A 119 -19.06 -0.43 4.54
C ARG A 119 -19.30 -1.90 4.26
N ASN A 120 -18.24 -2.69 4.14
CA ASN A 120 -18.31 -4.13 3.92
C ASN A 120 -18.29 -4.96 5.21
N GLY A 121 -18.63 -4.34 6.35
CA GLY A 121 -18.84 -5.03 7.64
C GLY A 121 -17.57 -5.43 8.36
N LEU A 122 -16.48 -4.71 8.15
CA LEU A 122 -15.28 -4.84 8.96
C LEU A 122 -15.25 -3.74 10.03
N ARG A 123 -15.04 -4.10 11.28
CA ARG A 123 -14.89 -3.17 12.40
C ARG A 123 -13.42 -2.93 12.68
N LEU A 124 -13.02 -1.67 12.78
CA LEU A 124 -11.66 -1.26 13.10
C LEU A 124 -11.31 -1.63 14.55
N GLU A 125 -10.20 -2.35 14.73
CA GLU A 125 -9.64 -2.68 16.05
C GLU A 125 -8.47 -1.77 16.41
N SER A 126 -7.55 -1.58 15.45
CA SER A 126 -6.39 -0.69 15.63
C SER A 126 -5.87 -0.18 14.30
N LEU A 127 -5.35 1.04 14.33
CA LEU A 127 -4.52 1.66 13.30
C LEU A 127 -3.25 2.15 13.98
N HIS A 128 -2.09 1.76 13.46
CA HIS A 128 -0.80 2.27 13.89
C HIS A 128 -0.09 2.90 12.70
N GLU A 129 0.55 4.02 12.94
CA GLU A 129 1.40 4.72 11.98
C GLU A 129 2.84 4.68 12.48
N PHE A 130 3.79 4.54 11.57
CA PHE A 130 5.19 4.39 11.91
C PHE A 130 6.06 5.38 11.13
N PRO A 131 7.06 6.00 11.76
CA PRO A 131 7.99 6.92 11.08
C PRO A 131 9.07 6.17 10.29
N HIS A 132 8.91 4.88 10.09
CA HIS A 132 9.86 4.02 9.37
C HIS A 132 9.12 3.10 8.39
N THR A 133 9.90 2.53 7.47
CA THR A 133 9.42 1.52 6.52
C THR A 133 10.45 0.41 6.35
N ILE A 134 10.05 -0.65 5.65
CA ILE A 134 10.98 -1.71 5.24
C ILE A 134 12.01 -1.18 4.24
N VAL A 135 13.19 -1.83 4.18
CA VAL A 135 14.21 -1.52 3.17
C VAL A 135 13.71 -1.91 1.77
N GLY A 136 14.01 -1.06 0.79
CA GLY A 136 13.70 -1.32 -0.62
C GLY A 136 13.04 -0.14 -1.35
N LEU A 137 12.65 0.92 -0.65
CA LEU A 137 12.21 2.13 -1.34
C LEU A 137 13.44 2.89 -1.86
N PRO A 138 13.51 3.20 -3.18
CA PRO A 138 14.69 3.79 -3.81
C PRO A 138 14.74 5.33 -3.67
N PHE A 139 14.09 5.88 -2.65
CA PHE A 139 14.03 7.34 -2.51
C PHE A 139 15.33 7.90 -1.93
N PRO A 140 15.93 8.92 -2.56
CA PRO A 140 17.21 9.48 -2.16
C PRO A 140 17.19 10.19 -0.80
N PHE A 141 16.01 10.56 -0.32
CA PHE A 141 15.81 11.18 1.00
C PHE A 141 15.70 10.15 2.15
N LEU A 142 15.68 8.85 1.86
CA LEU A 142 15.68 7.79 2.88
C LEU A 142 17.10 7.32 3.20
N GLU A 143 17.29 6.86 4.43
CA GLU A 143 18.49 6.16 4.87
C GLU A 143 18.13 4.90 5.65
N VAL A 144 18.98 3.88 5.55
CA VAL A 144 18.85 2.65 6.34
C VAL A 144 19.49 2.89 7.70
N CYS A 145 18.72 2.69 8.77
CA CYS A 145 19.16 2.84 10.15
C CYS A 145 19.74 1.53 10.72
N GLU A 146 20.31 1.58 11.92
CA GLU A 146 20.96 0.44 12.60
C GLU A 146 19.99 -0.74 12.83
N ASP A 147 18.69 -0.47 13.00
CA ASP A 147 17.65 -1.48 13.16
C ASP A 147 17.22 -2.15 11.83
N GLY A 148 17.84 -1.78 10.71
CA GLY A 148 17.55 -2.30 9.39
C GLY A 148 16.29 -1.72 8.74
N LEU A 149 15.71 -0.65 9.30
CA LEU A 149 14.56 0.04 8.72
C LEU A 149 14.99 1.33 8.03
N GLN A 150 14.18 1.78 7.07
CA GLN A 150 14.40 3.07 6.40
C GLN A 150 13.64 4.20 7.10
N ARG A 151 14.29 5.35 7.23
CA ARG A 151 13.73 6.61 7.75
C ARG A 151 14.12 7.77 6.87
N VAL A 152 13.42 8.89 7.03
CA VAL A 152 13.78 10.14 6.35
C VAL A 152 15.04 10.71 6.99
N LYS A 153 16.07 11.00 6.20
CA LYS A 153 17.35 11.59 6.66
C LYS A 153 17.11 12.86 7.46
N GLY A 154 17.64 12.89 8.69
CA GLY A 154 17.50 14.05 9.58
C GLY A 154 16.11 14.31 10.15
N HIS A 155 15.11 13.43 9.83
CA HIS A 155 13.70 13.57 10.22
C HIS A 155 13.12 12.24 10.65
N HIS A 156 13.83 11.50 11.51
CA HIS A 156 13.53 10.10 11.81
C HIS A 156 12.16 9.86 12.45
N GLU A 157 11.57 10.87 13.09
CA GLU A 157 10.28 10.78 13.80
C GLU A 157 9.20 11.73 13.22
N ASP A 158 9.52 12.49 12.16
CA ASP A 158 8.67 13.60 11.73
C ASP A 158 7.63 13.19 10.67
N PHE A 159 7.85 12.06 9.98
CA PHE A 159 7.02 11.63 8.86
C PHE A 159 6.53 10.19 9.00
N PRO A 160 5.24 9.94 8.81
CA PRO A 160 4.73 8.58 8.73
C PRO A 160 5.11 7.97 7.38
N LEU A 161 5.84 6.85 7.42
CA LEU A 161 6.30 6.14 6.21
C LEU A 161 5.54 4.83 5.99
N SER A 162 4.96 4.27 7.05
CA SER A 162 4.16 3.07 6.96
C SER A 162 3.02 3.05 7.98
N PHE A 163 2.07 2.16 7.77
CA PHE A 163 0.99 1.92 8.72
C PHE A 163 0.64 0.45 8.82
N SER A 164 -0.02 0.07 9.89
CA SER A 164 -0.71 -1.20 10.01
C SER A 164 -2.14 -1.00 10.47
N LEU A 165 -3.03 -1.84 9.96
CA LEU A 165 -4.45 -1.81 10.26
C LEU A 165 -4.91 -3.20 10.61
N LYS A 166 -5.64 -3.34 11.72
CA LYS A 166 -6.31 -4.56 12.11
C LYS A 166 -7.81 -4.32 12.17
N MET A 167 -8.56 -5.19 11.51
CA MET A 167 -10.02 -5.15 11.54
C MET A 167 -10.60 -6.55 11.77
N THR A 168 -11.79 -6.61 12.34
CA THR A 168 -12.54 -7.85 12.54
C THR A 168 -13.81 -7.80 11.71
N LYS A 169 -14.12 -8.90 11.00
CA LYS A 169 -15.39 -9.03 10.29
C LYS A 169 -16.53 -9.22 11.30
N GLU A 170 -17.53 -8.37 11.19
CA GLU A 170 -18.77 -8.51 11.97
C GLU A 170 -19.56 -9.76 11.55
N GLY A 171 -20.36 -10.28 12.47
CA GLY A 171 -21.15 -11.49 12.25
C GLY A 171 -22.40 -11.31 11.41
#